data_1f4883431a96a95ecde353f1c26ae286
#
_entry.id   1f4883431a96a95ecde353f1c26ae286
#
_cell.length_a   1.000
_cell.length_b   1.000
_cell.length_c   1.000
_cell.angle_alpha   90.00
_cell.angle_beta   90.00
_cell.angle_gamma   90.00
#
_symmetry.space_group_name_H-M   'P 1'
#
loop_
_entity.id
_entity.type
_entity.pdbx_description
1 polymer ?
#
loop_
_entity_poly.entity_id
_entity_poly.type
_entity_poly.pdbx_seq_one_letter_code
_entity_poly.pdbx_strand_id
1 'polypeptide(L)'
;VSFTYPNETTAVLKNININVEQGEFVVLMGQSGCGKSTLLRHFKRELQPNGTKTGTIFYKECALEQLDDETAASDIGYVLQNPENQIVTDKVWHELAFGLENLGLDTQTIRRRVAEMANFFGIQKWFHQKTTELSGGQKQLLNLAAVMVMQPKILLLDEPTSQLDPIAAMEFIQTLHRLNEELGITIILIEHRLEEVLPIADRALVMEDGHVLFNGPPKQVLEALPQNHAMLTALPAATRIFHLLNGIGTAPLTIREGQRWLLSKQFNVSTALPLPTTPRAIETAVVLEAKDIAFRYEKNGVDVVHHFNLQVKEGEFLTIIGGNGTGKSTALSILAGLQKPYRGTVYLYNENLKKYSNKQLYQQYLTLLPQDPKTLFVQKTVRQELEEMARLHKIAEMKVQEMTQLFSLERLLERHPYDLSGGEQQKLALAKLLLMEPKILLLDEPTKGLDAHAKQELAGILQHLQATGMTIVMVTHDIEFSAKYSSRCALFFDGNLVSEGTPRTFYSGNNFYTTAAHRMSRGIFRDAITCEDVVALCKKTSV
;
A
#
# COMPACT_ATOMS: atom_id res chain seq x y z
N VAL A 1 -2.24 -23.15 18.61
CA VAL A 1 -3.51 -23.05 17.84
C VAL A 1 -3.26 -23.51 16.43
N SER A 2 -4.16 -24.36 15.89
CA SER A 2 -4.24 -24.67 14.45
C SER A 2 -5.66 -24.37 13.95
N PHE A 3 -5.80 -23.98 12.68
CA PHE A 3 -7.10 -23.60 12.12
C PHE A 3 -7.19 -23.94 10.63
N THR A 4 -8.38 -24.45 10.22
CA THR A 4 -8.72 -24.77 8.83
C THR A 4 -10.08 -24.16 8.49
N TYR A 5 -10.18 -23.43 7.36
CA TYR A 5 -11.46 -22.90 6.87
C TYR A 5 -12.40 -24.02 6.39
N PRO A 6 -13.73 -23.78 6.40
CA PRO A 6 -14.67 -24.73 5.82
C PRO A 6 -14.35 -24.99 4.34
N ASN A 7 -14.48 -26.23 3.91
CA ASN A 7 -14.20 -26.69 2.54
C ASN A 7 -12.73 -26.63 2.10
N GLU A 8 -11.79 -26.27 2.99
CA GLU A 8 -10.36 -26.39 2.72
C GLU A 8 -9.79 -27.66 3.38
N THR A 9 -8.80 -28.27 2.71
CA THR A 9 -8.12 -29.47 3.22
C THR A 9 -6.82 -29.15 3.94
N THR A 10 -6.30 -27.93 3.73
CA THR A 10 -5.03 -27.48 4.31
C THR A 10 -5.28 -26.48 5.44
N ALA A 11 -4.60 -26.70 6.57
CA ALA A 11 -4.68 -25.76 7.68
C ALA A 11 -3.98 -24.43 7.33
N VAL A 12 -4.67 -23.32 7.57
CA VAL A 12 -4.15 -21.95 7.40
C VAL A 12 -3.27 -21.53 8.58
N LEU A 13 -3.57 -22.02 9.80
CA LEU A 13 -2.72 -21.87 10.96
C LEU A 13 -2.28 -23.25 11.42
N LYS A 14 -0.98 -23.42 11.67
CA LYS A 14 -0.38 -24.73 11.96
C LYS A 14 0.47 -24.62 13.23
N ASN A 15 -0.03 -25.20 14.29
CA ASN A 15 0.66 -25.31 15.59
C ASN A 15 1.26 -23.97 16.09
N ILE A 16 0.50 -22.87 16.00
CA ILE A 16 0.93 -21.57 16.50
C ILE A 16 0.98 -21.60 18.01
N ASN A 17 2.13 -21.27 18.58
CA ASN A 17 2.36 -21.17 20.00
C ASN A 17 3.16 -19.90 20.29
N ILE A 18 2.49 -18.88 20.81
CA ILE A 18 3.06 -17.56 21.13
C ILE A 18 2.48 -17.06 22.45
N ASN A 19 3.25 -16.27 23.16
CA ASN A 19 2.79 -15.44 24.27
C ASN A 19 3.07 -13.97 23.93
N VAL A 20 2.29 -13.06 24.46
CA VAL A 20 2.48 -11.61 24.33
C VAL A 20 2.40 -11.02 25.73
N GLU A 21 3.41 -10.27 26.10
CA GLU A 21 3.50 -9.64 27.42
C GLU A 21 2.70 -8.33 27.45
N GLN A 22 2.28 -7.93 28.66
CA GLN A 22 1.56 -6.67 28.84
C GLN A 22 2.45 -5.47 28.45
N GLY A 23 1.90 -4.54 27.66
CA GLY A 23 2.59 -3.34 27.20
C GLY A 23 3.54 -3.58 26.03
N GLU A 24 3.64 -4.81 25.52
CA GLU A 24 4.54 -5.14 24.40
C GLU A 24 4.00 -4.64 23.07
N PHE A 25 4.87 -4.09 22.23
CA PHE A 25 4.57 -3.73 20.84
C PHE A 25 5.08 -4.84 19.90
N VAL A 26 4.16 -5.68 19.42
CA VAL A 26 4.46 -6.85 18.57
C VAL A 26 4.08 -6.57 17.12
N VAL A 27 5.01 -6.79 16.20
CA VAL A 27 4.78 -6.71 14.75
C VAL A 27 4.71 -8.12 14.16
N LEU A 28 3.59 -8.41 13.50
CA LEU A 28 3.36 -9.65 12.78
C LEU A 28 3.58 -9.43 11.29
N MET A 29 4.62 -10.03 10.72
CA MET A 29 5.02 -9.88 9.33
C MET A 29 5.10 -11.21 8.60
N GLY A 30 5.00 -11.18 7.26
CA GLY A 30 4.99 -12.37 6.40
C GLY A 30 4.32 -12.04 5.07
N GLN A 31 4.41 -12.94 4.10
CA GLN A 31 3.76 -12.78 2.80
C GLN A 31 2.23 -12.75 2.93
N SER A 32 1.55 -12.15 1.94
CA SER A 32 0.09 -12.21 1.85
C SER A 32 -0.37 -13.67 1.74
N GLY A 33 -1.47 -14.00 2.45
CA GLY A 33 -2.01 -15.36 2.47
C GLY A 33 -1.35 -16.33 3.46
N CYS A 34 -0.28 -15.97 4.18
CA CYS A 34 0.37 -16.86 5.15
C CYS A 34 -0.39 -17.04 6.48
N GLY A 35 -1.57 -16.39 6.65
CA GLY A 35 -2.44 -16.59 7.81
C GLY A 35 -2.41 -15.47 8.87
N LYS A 36 -1.72 -14.33 8.65
CA LYS A 36 -1.60 -13.21 9.62
C LYS A 36 -2.95 -12.69 10.12
N SER A 37 -3.81 -12.25 9.20
CA SER A 37 -5.14 -11.72 9.54
C SER A 37 -6.03 -12.78 10.18
N THR A 38 -5.89 -14.04 9.76
CA THR A 38 -6.59 -15.17 10.39
C THR A 38 -6.14 -15.33 11.83
N LEU A 39 -4.83 -15.29 12.11
CA LEU A 39 -4.30 -15.36 13.47
C LEU A 39 -4.77 -14.17 14.32
N LEU A 40 -4.68 -12.95 13.78
CA LEU A 40 -5.09 -11.74 14.50
C LEU A 40 -6.59 -11.77 14.88
N ARG A 41 -7.46 -12.23 13.98
CA ARG A 41 -8.90 -12.38 14.26
C ARG A 41 -9.19 -13.40 15.33
N HIS A 42 -8.37 -14.44 15.49
CA HIS A 42 -8.54 -15.41 16.56
C HIS A 42 -8.32 -14.84 17.96
N PHE A 43 -7.61 -13.69 18.09
CA PHE A 43 -7.43 -13.00 19.38
C PHE A 43 -8.65 -12.15 19.78
N LYS A 44 -9.63 -11.96 18.89
CA LYS A 44 -10.90 -11.28 19.18
C LYS A 44 -12.05 -12.26 18.99
N ARG A 45 -12.72 -12.64 20.08
CA ARG A 45 -13.77 -13.68 20.11
C ARG A 45 -14.86 -13.44 19.04
N GLU A 46 -15.31 -12.20 18.91
CA GLU A 46 -16.40 -11.80 18.00
C GLU A 46 -15.97 -11.82 16.52
N LEU A 47 -14.67 -11.87 16.22
CA LEU A 47 -14.14 -11.88 14.86
C LEU A 47 -13.53 -13.22 14.45
N GLN A 48 -13.61 -14.23 15.32
CA GLN A 48 -13.09 -15.56 14.99
C GLN A 48 -13.79 -16.11 13.75
N PRO A 49 -13.03 -16.52 12.73
CA PRO A 49 -13.63 -17.08 11.52
C PRO A 49 -14.24 -18.46 11.79
N ASN A 50 -15.29 -18.80 11.03
CA ASN A 50 -15.87 -20.14 11.06
C ASN A 50 -14.87 -21.16 10.49
N GLY A 51 -14.78 -22.35 11.13
CA GLY A 51 -13.88 -23.41 10.71
C GLY A 51 -13.53 -24.37 11.84
N THR A 52 -12.58 -25.24 11.59
CA THR A 52 -12.10 -26.21 12.58
C THR A 52 -10.87 -25.65 13.29
N LYS A 53 -11.03 -25.33 14.56
CA LYS A 53 -9.95 -24.82 15.45
C LYS A 53 -9.52 -25.89 16.44
N THR A 54 -8.22 -26.04 16.66
CA THR A 54 -7.63 -26.82 17.76
C THR A 54 -6.69 -25.95 18.58
N GLY A 55 -6.63 -26.21 19.89
CA GLY A 55 -5.88 -25.39 20.85
C GLY A 55 -6.73 -24.27 21.45
N THR A 56 -6.20 -23.61 22.48
CA THR A 56 -6.89 -22.59 23.27
C THR A 56 -6.08 -21.30 23.28
N ILE A 57 -6.77 -20.17 23.25
CA ILE A 57 -6.20 -18.83 23.40
C ILE A 57 -6.59 -18.32 24.78
N PHE A 58 -5.61 -17.79 25.50
CA PHE A 58 -5.80 -17.26 26.84
C PHE A 58 -5.60 -15.74 26.84
N TYR A 59 -6.45 -15.04 27.58
CA TYR A 59 -6.29 -13.66 27.98
C TYR A 59 -6.21 -13.62 29.52
N LYS A 60 -5.08 -13.22 30.08
CA LYS A 60 -4.84 -13.21 31.54
C LYS A 60 -5.26 -14.54 32.15
N GLU A 61 -4.74 -15.63 31.92
CA GLU A 61 -5.07 -16.97 32.48
C GLU A 61 -6.51 -17.48 32.20
N CYS A 62 -7.42 -16.67 31.65
CA CYS A 62 -8.77 -17.05 31.26
C CYS A 62 -8.83 -17.43 29.79
N ALA A 63 -9.47 -18.55 29.45
CA ALA A 63 -9.70 -18.88 28.05
C ALA A 63 -10.58 -17.82 27.38
N LEU A 64 -10.21 -17.41 26.15
CA LEU A 64 -10.89 -16.32 25.43
C LEU A 64 -12.40 -16.56 25.26
N GLU A 65 -12.79 -17.82 25.09
CA GLU A 65 -14.20 -18.25 24.97
C GLU A 65 -14.99 -18.13 26.29
N GLN A 66 -14.30 -18.03 27.42
CA GLN A 66 -14.90 -17.94 28.77
C GLN A 66 -14.95 -16.52 29.31
N LEU A 67 -14.40 -15.53 28.57
CA LEU A 67 -14.50 -14.13 28.98
C LEU A 67 -15.95 -13.67 28.97
N ASP A 68 -16.31 -12.82 29.93
CA ASP A 68 -17.59 -12.11 29.90
C ASP A 68 -17.66 -11.15 28.71
N ASP A 69 -18.86 -10.82 28.27
CA ASP A 69 -19.10 -10.03 27.05
C ASP A 69 -18.53 -8.61 27.16
N GLU A 70 -18.59 -8.00 28.35
CA GLU A 70 -18.08 -6.66 28.60
C GLU A 70 -16.55 -6.62 28.47
N THR A 71 -15.85 -7.53 29.15
CA THR A 71 -14.38 -7.66 29.06
C THR A 71 -13.93 -8.01 27.64
N ALA A 72 -14.62 -8.95 26.97
CA ALA A 72 -14.26 -9.33 25.60
C ALA A 72 -14.43 -8.16 24.62
N ALA A 73 -15.48 -7.34 24.80
CA ALA A 73 -15.75 -6.18 23.95
C ALA A 73 -14.81 -5.00 24.24
N SER A 74 -14.53 -4.69 25.52
CA SER A 74 -13.81 -3.48 25.91
C SER A 74 -12.29 -3.67 26.00
N ASP A 75 -11.78 -4.77 26.60
CA ASP A 75 -10.35 -4.95 26.87
C ASP A 75 -9.54 -5.26 25.59
N ILE A 76 -10.17 -5.82 24.55
CA ILE A 76 -9.51 -6.20 23.31
C ILE A 76 -10.10 -5.38 22.15
N GLY A 77 -9.42 -4.30 21.78
CA GLY A 77 -9.78 -3.45 20.62
C GLY A 77 -9.29 -4.04 19.31
N TYR A 78 -10.04 -3.84 18.23
CA TYR A 78 -9.66 -4.26 16.87
C TYR A 78 -9.85 -3.11 15.87
N VAL A 79 -8.83 -2.87 15.04
CA VAL A 79 -8.89 -1.89 13.94
C VAL A 79 -8.74 -2.63 12.61
N LEU A 80 -9.75 -2.48 11.75
CA LEU A 80 -9.81 -3.16 10.45
C LEU A 80 -8.91 -2.48 9.41
N GLN A 81 -8.50 -3.25 8.41
CA GLN A 81 -7.72 -2.79 7.26
C GLN A 81 -8.46 -1.70 6.44
N ASN A 82 -9.75 -1.90 6.20
CA ASN A 82 -10.57 -0.92 5.48
C ASN A 82 -11.43 -0.13 6.47
N PRO A 83 -11.17 1.19 6.65
CA PRO A 83 -11.92 2.01 7.58
C PRO A 83 -13.42 2.11 7.28
N GLU A 84 -13.81 2.04 6.01
CA GLU A 84 -15.23 2.08 5.60
C GLU A 84 -16.04 0.91 6.16
N ASN A 85 -15.41 -0.24 6.40
CA ASN A 85 -16.08 -1.43 6.91
C ASN A 85 -16.30 -1.38 8.44
N GLN A 86 -15.68 -0.41 9.13
CA GLN A 86 -15.75 -0.29 10.58
C GLN A 86 -16.65 0.87 11.02
N ILE A 87 -16.73 1.96 10.24
CA ILE A 87 -17.55 3.12 10.53
C ILE A 87 -19.05 2.74 10.38
N VAL A 88 -19.83 2.95 11.44
CA VAL A 88 -21.25 2.59 11.51
C VAL A 88 -22.16 3.81 11.45
N THR A 89 -21.72 4.95 11.99
CA THR A 89 -22.56 6.14 12.13
C THR A 89 -22.26 7.19 11.06
N ASP A 90 -23.20 8.13 10.91
CA ASP A 90 -23.10 9.22 9.91
C ASP A 90 -22.28 10.43 10.37
N LYS A 91 -21.98 10.55 11.68
CA LYS A 91 -21.25 11.68 12.26
C LYS A 91 -20.08 11.25 13.13
N VAL A 92 -19.02 12.01 13.09
CA VAL A 92 -17.78 11.74 13.83
C VAL A 92 -18.00 11.62 15.34
N TRP A 93 -18.71 12.57 15.95
CA TRP A 93 -18.96 12.53 17.40
C TRP A 93 -19.79 11.31 17.82
N HIS A 94 -20.71 10.87 16.96
CA HIS A 94 -21.57 9.72 17.23
C HIS A 94 -20.77 8.41 17.10
N GLU A 95 -19.87 8.33 16.10
CA GLU A 95 -18.96 7.19 15.97
C GLU A 95 -18.08 7.01 17.21
N LEU A 96 -17.57 8.11 17.78
CA LEU A 96 -16.81 8.06 19.04
C LEU A 96 -17.67 7.62 20.24
N ALA A 97 -18.97 7.98 20.28
CA ALA A 97 -19.85 7.63 21.38
C ALA A 97 -20.42 6.21 21.27
N PHE A 98 -20.54 5.67 20.05
CA PHE A 98 -21.30 4.47 19.72
C PHE A 98 -20.92 3.24 20.56
N GLY A 99 -19.62 2.96 20.72
CA GLY A 99 -19.14 1.84 21.52
C GLY A 99 -19.51 1.98 23.00
N LEU A 100 -19.43 3.20 23.54
CA LEU A 100 -19.75 3.49 24.96
C LEU A 100 -21.25 3.43 25.23
N GLU A 101 -22.08 3.83 24.27
CA GLU A 101 -23.54 3.73 24.35
C GLU A 101 -23.96 2.24 24.37
N ASN A 102 -23.33 1.41 23.54
CA ASN A 102 -23.60 -0.05 23.53
C ASN A 102 -23.15 -0.74 24.82
N LEU A 103 -22.14 -0.24 25.52
CA LEU A 103 -21.73 -0.71 26.85
C LEU A 103 -22.65 -0.18 27.96
N GLY A 104 -23.65 0.64 27.65
CA GLY A 104 -24.62 1.17 28.62
C GLY A 104 -24.05 2.18 29.60
N LEU A 105 -22.97 2.88 29.27
CA LEU A 105 -22.36 3.88 30.13
C LEU A 105 -23.24 5.13 30.27
N ASP A 106 -23.14 5.81 31.39
CA ASP A 106 -23.87 7.06 31.62
C ASP A 106 -23.38 8.21 30.71
N THR A 107 -24.29 9.14 30.41
CA THR A 107 -24.04 10.25 29.49
C THR A 107 -22.85 11.13 29.92
N GLN A 108 -22.59 11.29 31.22
CA GLN A 108 -21.49 12.10 31.72
C GLN A 108 -20.15 11.44 31.44
N THR A 109 -20.05 10.13 31.68
CA THR A 109 -18.87 9.30 31.37
C THR A 109 -18.60 9.30 29.86
N ILE A 110 -19.64 9.09 29.02
CA ILE A 110 -19.53 9.14 27.56
C ILE A 110 -18.96 10.48 27.10
N ARG A 111 -19.56 11.61 27.54
CA ARG A 111 -19.09 12.96 27.17
C ARG A 111 -17.63 13.19 27.56
N ARG A 112 -17.24 12.78 28.75
CA ARG A 112 -15.85 12.93 29.23
C ARG A 112 -14.89 12.14 28.35
N ARG A 113 -15.12 10.83 28.14
CA ARG A 113 -14.23 9.96 27.34
C ARG A 113 -14.14 10.39 25.88
N VAL A 114 -15.27 10.75 25.29
CA VAL A 114 -15.32 11.26 23.90
C VAL A 114 -14.52 12.57 23.78
N ALA A 115 -14.70 13.51 24.71
CA ALA A 115 -13.96 14.76 24.70
C ALA A 115 -12.44 14.55 24.89
N GLU A 116 -12.05 13.65 25.78
CA GLU A 116 -10.66 13.28 26.03
C GLU A 116 -10.02 12.72 24.75
N MET A 117 -10.65 11.73 24.13
CA MET A 117 -10.14 11.12 22.89
C MET A 117 -10.17 12.09 21.71
N ALA A 118 -11.21 12.90 21.56
CA ALA A 118 -11.25 13.93 20.53
C ALA A 118 -10.09 14.93 20.65
N ASN A 119 -9.70 15.28 21.88
CA ASN A 119 -8.53 16.12 22.14
C ASN A 119 -7.22 15.40 21.86
N PHE A 120 -7.05 14.16 22.32
CA PHE A 120 -5.83 13.37 22.12
C PHE A 120 -5.50 13.14 20.64
N PHE A 121 -6.51 12.83 19.84
CA PHE A 121 -6.38 12.55 18.40
C PHE A 121 -6.52 13.81 17.51
N GLY A 122 -6.74 14.99 18.07
CA GLY A 122 -6.88 16.25 17.29
C GLY A 122 -8.15 16.32 16.43
N ILE A 123 -9.23 15.61 16.83
CA ILE A 123 -10.48 15.45 16.07
C ILE A 123 -11.38 16.69 16.15
N GLN A 124 -11.09 17.68 17.02
CA GLN A 124 -11.98 18.80 17.32
C GLN A 124 -12.43 19.59 16.08
N LYS A 125 -11.54 19.74 15.08
CA LYS A 125 -11.82 20.54 13.86
C LYS A 125 -12.92 19.94 12.98
N TRP A 126 -13.09 18.63 13.03
CA TRP A 126 -14.03 17.88 12.21
C TRP A 126 -15.01 17.02 13.03
N PHE A 127 -15.12 17.32 14.36
CA PHE A 127 -15.96 16.60 15.32
C PHE A 127 -17.44 16.54 14.93
N HIS A 128 -17.97 17.57 14.29
CA HIS A 128 -19.37 17.66 13.85
C HIS A 128 -19.59 17.31 12.38
N GLN A 129 -18.52 16.99 11.63
CA GLN A 129 -18.63 16.62 10.23
C GLN A 129 -19.27 15.25 10.05
N LYS A 130 -19.74 14.98 8.83
CA LYS A 130 -20.18 13.64 8.44
C LYS A 130 -18.97 12.74 8.20
N THR A 131 -19.10 11.46 8.55
CA THR A 131 -18.04 10.47 8.34
C THR A 131 -17.72 10.28 6.85
N THR A 132 -18.70 10.49 5.96
CA THR A 132 -18.53 10.45 4.51
C THR A 132 -17.68 11.57 3.92
N GLU A 133 -17.53 12.68 4.63
CA GLU A 133 -16.74 13.86 4.20
C GLU A 133 -15.25 13.73 4.58
N LEU A 134 -14.90 12.73 5.39
CA LEU A 134 -13.54 12.53 5.88
C LEU A 134 -12.62 11.92 4.82
N SER A 135 -11.35 12.34 4.84
CA SER A 135 -10.30 11.66 4.09
C SER A 135 -10.04 10.24 4.64
N GLY A 136 -9.42 9.37 3.83
CA GLY A 136 -9.05 8.02 4.28
C GLY A 136 -8.22 8.00 5.57
N GLY A 137 -7.26 8.94 5.71
CA GLY A 137 -6.47 9.08 6.94
C GLY A 137 -7.30 9.51 8.15
N GLN A 138 -8.23 10.45 7.96
CA GLN A 138 -9.15 10.86 9.02
C GLN A 138 -10.10 9.73 9.44
N LYS A 139 -10.61 8.94 8.49
CA LYS A 139 -11.45 7.77 8.80
C LYS A 139 -10.69 6.72 9.60
N GLN A 140 -9.44 6.46 9.24
CA GLN A 140 -8.62 5.49 9.98
C GLN A 140 -8.29 5.99 11.39
N LEU A 141 -7.99 7.28 11.54
CA LEU A 141 -7.77 7.90 12.84
C LEU A 141 -9.06 7.91 13.69
N LEU A 142 -10.23 8.13 13.07
CA LEU A 142 -11.52 8.02 13.73
C LEU A 142 -11.78 6.60 14.25
N ASN A 143 -11.50 5.57 13.44
CA ASN A 143 -11.65 4.16 13.87
C ASN A 143 -10.76 3.84 15.06
N LEU A 144 -9.50 4.27 15.01
CA LEU A 144 -8.59 4.11 16.14
C LEU A 144 -9.13 4.82 17.39
N ALA A 145 -9.58 6.07 17.26
CA ALA A 145 -10.15 6.84 18.35
C ALA A 145 -11.44 6.20 18.91
N ALA A 146 -12.34 5.70 18.04
CA ALA A 146 -13.57 5.00 18.44
C ALA A 146 -13.31 3.70 19.21
N VAL A 147 -12.21 3.00 18.90
CA VAL A 147 -11.77 1.85 19.69
C VAL A 147 -11.15 2.32 21.02
N MET A 148 -10.35 3.38 21.00
CA MET A 148 -9.63 3.88 22.17
C MET A 148 -10.53 4.50 23.23
N VAL A 149 -11.71 5.03 22.90
CA VAL A 149 -12.68 5.53 23.90
C VAL A 149 -13.15 4.43 24.86
N MET A 150 -13.12 3.16 24.44
CA MET A 150 -13.44 2.01 25.29
C MET A 150 -12.33 1.67 26.28
N GLN A 151 -11.15 2.27 26.14
CA GLN A 151 -9.96 2.07 26.99
C GLN A 151 -9.43 0.62 26.95
N PRO A 152 -9.15 0.07 25.76
CA PRO A 152 -8.69 -1.32 25.62
C PRO A 152 -7.32 -1.52 26.29
N LYS A 153 -7.05 -2.75 26.71
CA LYS A 153 -5.74 -3.21 27.22
C LYS A 153 -4.88 -3.75 26.09
N ILE A 154 -5.52 -4.33 25.07
CA ILE A 154 -4.88 -4.85 23.87
C ILE A 154 -5.51 -4.18 22.67
N LEU A 155 -4.66 -3.76 21.73
CA LEU A 155 -5.04 -3.20 20.44
C LEU A 155 -4.52 -4.10 19.32
N LEU A 156 -5.45 -4.67 18.56
CA LEU A 156 -5.20 -5.51 17.40
C LEU A 156 -5.41 -4.68 16.12
N LEU A 157 -4.40 -4.61 15.25
CA LEU A 157 -4.50 -3.80 14.03
C LEU A 157 -4.10 -4.63 12.80
N ASP A 158 -5.02 -4.72 11.85
CA ASP A 158 -4.84 -5.48 10.60
C ASP A 158 -4.54 -4.50 9.46
N GLU A 159 -3.27 -4.30 9.12
CA GLU A 159 -2.76 -3.42 8.06
C GLU A 159 -3.39 -2.01 8.04
N PRO A 160 -3.42 -1.29 9.17
CA PRO A 160 -4.17 -0.05 9.30
C PRO A 160 -3.65 1.08 8.41
N THR A 161 -2.41 1.01 7.92
CA THR A 161 -1.83 2.06 7.07
C THR A 161 -1.93 1.78 5.58
N SER A 162 -2.48 0.64 5.17
CA SER A 162 -2.55 0.21 3.76
C SER A 162 -3.27 1.20 2.84
N GLN A 163 -4.23 1.97 3.38
CA GLN A 163 -5.01 2.97 2.65
C GLN A 163 -4.44 4.39 2.76
N LEU A 164 -3.39 4.59 3.57
CA LEU A 164 -2.83 5.90 3.90
C LEU A 164 -1.67 6.26 2.95
N ASP A 165 -1.51 7.56 2.71
CA ASP A 165 -0.27 8.06 2.11
C ASP A 165 0.91 7.96 3.11
N PRO A 166 2.16 8.14 2.67
CA PRO A 166 3.32 7.97 3.53
C PRO A 166 3.33 8.88 4.76
N ILE A 167 2.82 10.11 4.65
CA ILE A 167 2.80 11.07 5.75
C ILE A 167 1.76 10.65 6.79
N ALA A 168 0.53 10.41 6.36
CA ALA A 168 -0.56 9.96 7.24
C ALA A 168 -0.24 8.60 7.89
N ALA A 169 0.42 7.69 7.15
CA ALA A 169 0.86 6.41 7.70
C ALA A 169 1.90 6.57 8.81
N MET A 170 2.89 7.43 8.60
CA MET A 170 3.91 7.73 9.61
C MET A 170 3.28 8.36 10.86
N GLU A 171 2.38 9.34 10.70
CA GLU A 171 1.66 9.96 11.83
C GLU A 171 0.80 8.94 12.59
N PHE A 172 0.15 8.01 11.88
CA PHE A 172 -0.63 6.94 12.49
C PHE A 172 0.26 5.99 13.31
N ILE A 173 1.39 5.54 12.77
CA ILE A 173 2.35 4.68 13.48
C ILE A 173 2.96 5.39 14.70
N GLN A 174 3.29 6.67 14.59
CA GLN A 174 3.75 7.47 15.74
C GLN A 174 2.67 7.59 16.81
N THR A 175 1.41 7.70 16.41
CA THR A 175 0.28 7.72 17.36
C THR A 175 0.17 6.36 18.09
N LEU A 176 0.31 5.23 17.38
CA LEU A 176 0.35 3.90 18.02
C LEU A 176 1.51 3.79 19.02
N HIS A 177 2.68 4.26 18.65
CA HIS A 177 3.85 4.25 19.56
C HIS A 177 3.59 5.07 20.82
N ARG A 178 2.98 6.25 20.70
CA ARG A 178 2.58 7.06 21.86
C ARG A 178 1.56 6.33 22.75
N LEU A 179 0.55 5.68 22.17
CA LEU A 179 -0.43 4.91 22.93
C LEU A 179 0.22 3.76 23.70
N ASN A 180 1.21 3.09 23.12
CA ASN A 180 1.96 2.05 23.79
C ASN A 180 2.83 2.62 24.91
N GLU A 181 3.66 3.63 24.66
CA GLU A 181 4.60 4.21 25.63
C GLU A 181 3.91 4.97 26.77
N GLU A 182 2.89 5.82 26.44
CA GLU A 182 2.25 6.69 27.43
C GLU A 182 1.15 5.96 28.23
N LEU A 183 0.44 5.00 27.62
CA LEU A 183 -0.70 4.33 28.23
C LEU A 183 -0.45 2.84 28.55
N GLY A 184 0.70 2.29 28.16
CA GLY A 184 1.05 0.89 28.39
C GLY A 184 0.13 -0.10 27.67
N ILE A 185 -0.46 0.29 26.54
CA ILE A 185 -1.36 -0.57 25.76
C ILE A 185 -0.53 -1.61 25.01
N THR A 186 -0.91 -2.88 25.13
CA THR A 186 -0.32 -3.95 24.34
C THR A 186 -0.78 -3.83 22.88
N ILE A 187 0.15 -3.82 21.94
CA ILE A 187 -0.17 -3.66 20.51
C ILE A 187 0.28 -4.89 19.73
N ILE A 188 -0.63 -5.46 18.93
CA ILE A 188 -0.30 -6.49 17.94
C ILE A 188 -0.69 -5.94 16.57
N LEU A 189 0.32 -5.66 15.76
CA LEU A 189 0.18 -4.96 14.49
C LEU A 189 0.62 -5.84 13.32
N ILE A 190 -0.25 -6.02 12.32
CA ILE A 190 0.13 -6.50 10.99
C ILE A 190 0.44 -5.29 10.12
N GLU A 191 1.64 -5.24 9.55
CA GLU A 191 2.04 -4.17 8.64
C GLU A 191 2.99 -4.63 7.54
N HIS A 192 2.90 -3.96 6.40
CA HIS A 192 3.81 -4.14 5.27
C HIS A 192 4.86 -3.02 5.15
N ARG A 193 4.62 -1.87 5.80
CA ARG A 193 5.57 -0.74 5.87
C ARG A 193 6.53 -0.91 7.03
N LEU A 194 7.44 -1.86 6.89
CA LEU A 194 8.34 -2.26 7.97
C LEU A 194 9.39 -1.20 8.33
N GLU A 195 9.63 -0.21 7.46
CA GLU A 195 10.59 0.89 7.67
C GLU A 195 10.22 1.75 8.89
N GLU A 196 8.93 2.02 9.09
CA GLU A 196 8.43 2.85 10.19
C GLU A 196 8.16 2.05 11.46
N VAL A 197 7.82 0.77 11.34
CA VAL A 197 7.31 -0.03 12.45
C VAL A 197 8.39 -0.81 13.18
N LEU A 198 9.34 -1.44 12.45
CA LEU A 198 10.37 -2.26 13.10
C LEU A 198 11.26 -1.50 14.09
N PRO A 199 11.58 -0.19 13.88
CA PRO A 199 12.38 0.56 14.84
C PRO A 199 11.73 0.79 16.21
N ILE A 200 10.39 0.71 16.30
CA ILE A 200 9.61 0.97 17.52
C ILE A 200 9.03 -0.30 18.12
N ALA A 201 9.14 -1.44 17.43
CA ALA A 201 8.62 -2.71 17.91
C ALA A 201 9.58 -3.36 18.94
N ASP A 202 9.01 -3.90 20.02
CA ASP A 202 9.76 -4.72 20.97
C ASP A 202 10.05 -6.09 20.38
N ARG A 203 9.09 -6.62 19.60
CA ARG A 203 9.16 -7.96 19.06
C ARG A 203 8.59 -8.06 17.65
N ALA A 204 9.25 -8.86 16.82
CA ALA A 204 8.81 -9.20 15.48
C ALA A 204 8.50 -10.71 15.40
N LEU A 205 7.37 -11.03 14.80
CA LEU A 205 6.94 -12.39 14.48
C LEU A 205 6.92 -12.55 12.96
N VAL A 206 7.67 -13.50 12.42
CA VAL A 206 7.63 -13.84 10.99
C VAL A 206 6.80 -15.07 10.77
N MET A 207 5.74 -14.93 9.97
CA MET A 207 4.88 -16.03 9.57
C MET A 207 5.14 -16.46 8.12
N GLU A 208 5.18 -17.76 7.90
CA GLU A 208 5.24 -18.40 6.59
C GLU A 208 4.44 -19.69 6.59
N ASP A 209 3.63 -19.92 5.57
CA ASP A 209 2.82 -21.15 5.38
C ASP A 209 2.03 -21.60 6.63
N GLY A 210 1.51 -20.66 7.38
CA GLY A 210 0.72 -20.90 8.59
C GLY A 210 1.53 -21.20 9.85
N HIS A 211 2.85 -21.10 9.81
CA HIS A 211 3.75 -21.26 10.96
C HIS A 211 4.38 -19.94 11.37
N VAL A 212 4.74 -19.81 12.66
CA VAL A 212 5.67 -18.77 13.13
C VAL A 212 7.09 -19.32 13.01
N LEU A 213 7.88 -18.78 12.09
CA LEU A 213 9.26 -19.21 11.85
C LEU A 213 10.26 -18.52 12.80
N PHE A 214 10.06 -17.21 13.01
CA PHE A 214 10.93 -16.41 13.86
C PHE A 214 10.09 -15.60 14.83
N ASN A 215 10.59 -15.48 16.06
CA ASN A 215 9.94 -14.76 17.16
C ASN A 215 11.02 -14.19 18.07
N GLY A 216 11.14 -12.87 18.15
CA GLY A 216 12.13 -12.22 19.01
C GLY A 216 12.28 -10.73 18.70
N PRO A 217 13.27 -10.07 19.34
CA PRO A 217 13.59 -8.67 19.04
C PRO A 217 13.86 -8.46 17.55
N PRO A 218 13.40 -7.35 16.91
CA PRO A 218 13.48 -7.16 15.48
C PRO A 218 14.88 -7.38 14.90
N LYS A 219 15.93 -6.85 15.53
CA LYS A 219 17.31 -7.01 15.04
C LYS A 219 17.74 -8.48 14.99
N GLN A 220 17.41 -9.28 15.99
CA GLN A 220 17.75 -10.71 16.02
C GLN A 220 16.97 -11.51 14.98
N VAL A 221 15.68 -11.21 14.82
CA VAL A 221 14.84 -11.85 13.79
C VAL A 221 15.39 -11.57 12.41
N LEU A 222 15.79 -10.33 12.13
CA LEU A 222 16.33 -9.95 10.83
C LEU A 222 17.70 -10.57 10.54
N GLU A 223 18.55 -10.73 11.55
CA GLU A 223 19.83 -11.44 11.43
C GLU A 223 19.64 -12.94 11.15
N ALA A 224 18.57 -13.54 11.67
CA ALA A 224 18.27 -14.95 11.50
C ALA A 224 17.64 -15.28 10.12
N LEU A 225 17.13 -14.29 9.37
CA LEU A 225 16.53 -14.51 8.07
C LEU A 225 17.57 -14.98 7.03
N PRO A 226 17.30 -16.09 6.30
CA PRO A 226 18.17 -16.56 5.22
C PRO A 226 18.31 -15.49 4.11
N GLN A 227 19.49 -15.44 3.46
CA GLN A 227 19.78 -14.45 2.42
C GLN A 227 18.88 -14.53 1.18
N ASN A 228 18.20 -15.63 0.94
CA ASN A 228 17.26 -15.83 -0.15
C ASN A 228 15.80 -15.81 0.32
N HIS A 229 15.53 -15.43 1.57
CA HIS A 229 14.17 -15.39 2.10
C HIS A 229 13.35 -14.30 1.40
N ALA A 230 12.12 -14.62 1.02
CA ALA A 230 11.24 -13.70 0.28
C ALA A 230 10.95 -12.38 1.03
N MET A 231 10.93 -12.43 2.37
CA MET A 231 10.76 -11.25 3.22
C MET A 231 11.86 -10.19 3.10
N LEU A 232 13.06 -10.54 2.59
CA LEU A 232 14.15 -9.55 2.44
C LEU A 232 13.74 -8.36 1.59
N THR A 233 12.86 -8.56 0.62
CA THR A 233 12.38 -7.47 -0.26
C THR A 233 11.44 -6.49 0.45
N ALA A 234 10.80 -6.92 1.53
CA ALA A 234 9.90 -6.12 2.35
C ALA A 234 10.62 -5.37 3.50
N LEU A 235 11.89 -5.72 3.78
CA LEU A 235 12.65 -5.12 4.87
C LEU A 235 13.02 -3.67 4.59
N PRO A 236 13.30 -2.87 5.66
CA PRO A 236 13.84 -1.53 5.54
C PRO A 236 15.05 -1.46 4.60
N ALA A 237 15.17 -0.38 3.83
CA ALA A 237 16.25 -0.22 2.86
C ALA A 237 17.64 -0.38 3.48
N ALA A 238 17.84 0.11 4.70
CA ALA A 238 19.09 -0.03 5.44
C ALA A 238 19.42 -1.50 5.73
N THR A 239 18.45 -2.28 6.16
CA THR A 239 18.58 -3.71 6.44
C THR A 239 18.83 -4.50 5.15
N ARG A 240 18.10 -4.19 4.06
CA ARG A 240 18.29 -4.82 2.75
C ARG A 240 19.70 -4.62 2.21
N ILE A 241 20.20 -3.38 2.22
CA ILE A 241 21.57 -3.06 1.77
C ILE A 241 22.59 -3.81 2.63
N PHE A 242 22.37 -3.86 3.96
CA PHE A 242 23.23 -4.61 4.87
C PHE A 242 23.32 -6.09 4.50
N HIS A 243 22.18 -6.77 4.28
CA HIS A 243 22.14 -8.17 3.89
C HIS A 243 22.76 -8.43 2.50
N LEU A 244 22.45 -7.59 1.51
CA LEU A 244 22.98 -7.71 0.14
C LEU A 244 24.50 -7.50 0.06
N LEU A 245 25.08 -6.82 1.05
CA LEU A 245 26.54 -6.62 1.19
C LEU A 245 27.19 -7.60 2.16
N ASN A 246 26.47 -8.62 2.64
CA ASN A 246 26.96 -9.56 3.64
C ASN A 246 27.52 -8.84 4.87
N GLY A 247 26.76 -7.87 5.38
CA GLY A 247 27.16 -7.05 6.53
C GLY A 247 27.48 -7.89 7.77
N ILE A 248 28.52 -7.49 8.50
CA ILE A 248 28.92 -8.13 9.76
C ILE A 248 28.50 -7.23 10.91
N GLY A 249 27.92 -7.82 11.97
CA GLY A 249 27.41 -7.13 13.13
C GLY A 249 25.90 -6.93 13.08
N THR A 250 25.38 -6.03 13.91
CA THR A 250 23.93 -5.80 14.05
C THR A 250 23.35 -5.11 12.84
N ALA A 251 22.29 -5.68 12.28
CA ALA A 251 21.59 -5.12 11.12
C ALA A 251 20.94 -3.75 11.46
N PRO A 252 21.17 -2.71 10.63
CA PRO A 252 20.56 -1.40 10.83
C PRO A 252 19.07 -1.45 10.51
N LEU A 253 18.22 -0.86 11.37
CA LEU A 253 16.77 -0.73 11.17
C LEU A 253 16.38 0.63 10.59
N THR A 254 17.15 1.66 10.88
CA THR A 254 16.84 3.03 10.48
C THR A 254 17.81 3.55 9.42
N ILE A 255 17.38 4.56 8.66
CA ILE A 255 18.25 5.29 7.71
C ILE A 255 19.51 5.82 8.42
N ARG A 256 19.37 6.36 9.63
CA ARG A 256 20.48 6.88 10.42
C ARG A 256 21.49 5.79 10.83
N GLU A 257 21.02 4.63 11.27
CA GLU A 257 21.88 3.48 11.56
C GLU A 257 22.59 3.00 10.29
N GLY A 258 21.83 2.90 9.18
CA GLY A 258 22.38 2.52 7.87
C GLY A 258 23.44 3.49 7.37
N GLN A 259 23.23 4.81 7.50
CA GLN A 259 24.27 5.83 7.17
C GLN A 259 25.55 5.62 7.99
N ARG A 260 25.42 5.43 9.31
CA ARG A 260 26.58 5.19 10.19
C ARG A 260 27.31 3.93 9.80
N TRP A 261 26.57 2.87 9.48
CA TRP A 261 27.17 1.62 9.03
C TRP A 261 27.89 1.77 7.68
N LEU A 262 27.30 2.45 6.69
CA LEU A 262 27.96 2.74 5.41
C LEU A 262 29.22 3.59 5.63
N LEU A 263 29.16 4.65 6.43
CA LEU A 263 30.32 5.51 6.72
C LEU A 263 31.45 4.78 7.46
N SER A 264 31.14 3.72 8.23
CA SER A 264 32.16 2.88 8.87
C SER A 264 32.94 2.01 7.88
N LYS A 265 32.44 1.84 6.64
CA LYS A 265 33.14 1.14 5.57
C LYS A 265 34.04 2.13 4.81
N GLN A 266 35.23 1.71 4.50
CA GLN A 266 36.13 2.51 3.66
C GLN A 266 35.82 2.26 2.19
N PHE A 267 35.31 3.27 1.51
CA PHE A 267 35.04 3.23 0.07
C PHE A 267 36.01 4.14 -0.69
N ASN A 268 36.59 3.63 -1.76
CA ASN A 268 37.37 4.46 -2.67
C ASN A 268 36.45 5.14 -3.69
N VAL A 269 35.78 6.22 -3.29
CA VAL A 269 34.79 6.94 -4.10
C VAL A 269 35.38 7.47 -5.41
N SER A 270 36.70 7.73 -5.47
CA SER A 270 37.35 8.20 -6.70
C SER A 270 37.36 7.17 -7.83
N THR A 271 37.12 5.89 -7.54
CA THR A 271 37.02 4.79 -8.51
C THR A 271 35.61 4.45 -8.91
N ALA A 272 34.62 5.09 -8.30
CA ALA A 272 33.22 4.84 -8.60
C ALA A 272 32.90 5.28 -10.04
N LEU A 273 32.80 4.31 -10.95
CA LEU A 273 32.27 4.56 -12.30
C LEU A 273 30.83 5.04 -12.19
N PRO A 274 30.42 6.02 -13.02
CA PRO A 274 29.02 6.42 -13.05
C PRO A 274 28.13 5.20 -13.29
N LEU A 275 27.01 5.15 -12.58
CA LEU A 275 25.99 4.12 -12.82
C LEU A 275 25.55 4.20 -14.29
N PRO A 276 25.18 3.08 -14.93
CA PRO A 276 24.70 3.10 -16.30
C PRO A 276 23.59 4.14 -16.44
N THR A 277 23.79 5.12 -17.29
CA THR A 277 22.73 6.06 -17.66
C THR A 277 21.69 5.28 -18.44
N THR A 278 20.41 5.50 -18.10
CA THR A 278 19.30 5.06 -18.97
C THR A 278 19.60 5.43 -20.42
N PRO A 279 19.33 4.56 -21.41
CA PRO A 279 19.58 4.89 -22.81
C PRO A 279 18.97 6.25 -23.13
N ARG A 280 19.72 7.05 -23.91
CA ARG A 280 19.27 8.36 -24.39
C ARG A 280 17.89 8.19 -25.00
N ALA A 281 16.92 8.95 -24.50
CA ALA A 281 15.55 8.90 -25.03
C ALA A 281 15.61 9.08 -26.55
N ILE A 282 15.26 8.03 -27.29
CA ILE A 282 14.93 8.15 -28.70
C ILE A 282 13.81 9.18 -28.74
N GLU A 283 13.87 10.15 -29.66
CA GLU A 283 12.77 11.09 -29.89
C GLU A 283 11.56 10.30 -30.36
N THR A 284 10.77 9.81 -29.40
CA THR A 284 9.52 9.10 -29.66
C THR A 284 8.38 10.11 -29.79
N ALA A 285 7.39 9.78 -30.60
CA ALA A 285 6.22 10.64 -30.82
C ALA A 285 5.45 10.88 -29.52
N VAL A 286 4.88 12.08 -29.37
CA VAL A 286 3.94 12.36 -28.29
C VAL A 286 2.60 11.71 -28.62
N VAL A 287 2.15 10.79 -27.76
CA VAL A 287 0.90 10.03 -27.96
C VAL A 287 -0.27 10.56 -27.14
N LEU A 288 0.01 11.18 -25.99
CA LEU A 288 -1.01 11.81 -25.14
C LEU A 288 -0.50 13.16 -24.65
N GLU A 289 -1.28 14.22 -24.84
CA GLU A 289 -0.88 15.58 -24.46
C GLU A 289 -2.04 16.31 -23.79
N ALA A 290 -1.77 16.94 -22.66
CA ALA A 290 -2.67 17.87 -21.98
C ALA A 290 -2.12 19.28 -22.11
N LYS A 291 -2.96 20.25 -22.52
CA LYS A 291 -2.58 21.66 -22.67
C LYS A 291 -3.49 22.56 -21.82
N ASP A 292 -2.88 23.26 -20.86
CA ASP A 292 -3.48 24.28 -19.99
C ASP A 292 -4.83 23.83 -19.41
N ILE A 293 -4.84 22.62 -18.85
CA ILE A 293 -6.04 22.02 -18.27
C ILE A 293 -6.39 22.69 -16.96
N ALA A 294 -7.69 23.05 -16.79
CA ALA A 294 -8.26 23.41 -15.52
C ALA A 294 -9.61 22.71 -15.29
N PHE A 295 -9.78 22.20 -14.06
CA PHE A 295 -10.96 21.42 -13.68
C PHE A 295 -11.36 21.66 -12.21
N ARG A 296 -12.68 21.70 -11.99
CA ARG A 296 -13.33 21.72 -10.69
C ARG A 296 -14.58 20.84 -10.72
N TYR A 297 -14.91 20.21 -9.62
CA TYR A 297 -16.11 19.37 -9.52
C TYR A 297 -17.40 20.19 -9.49
N GLU A 298 -17.39 21.30 -8.76
CA GLU A 298 -18.53 22.19 -8.61
C GLU A 298 -18.28 23.53 -9.30
N LYS A 299 -19.32 24.13 -9.88
CA LYS A 299 -19.22 25.38 -10.67
C LYS A 299 -18.56 26.53 -9.90
N ASN A 300 -18.79 26.60 -8.58
CA ASN A 300 -18.25 27.62 -7.69
C ASN A 300 -17.17 27.05 -6.73
N GLY A 301 -16.73 25.80 -6.94
CA GLY A 301 -15.72 25.15 -6.13
C GLY A 301 -14.29 25.60 -6.48
N VAL A 302 -13.34 25.16 -5.65
CA VAL A 302 -11.92 25.38 -5.88
C VAL A 302 -11.44 24.50 -7.05
N ASP A 303 -10.52 25.01 -7.84
CA ASP A 303 -9.89 24.23 -8.90
C ASP A 303 -9.05 23.10 -8.29
N VAL A 304 -9.36 21.87 -8.68
CA VAL A 304 -8.61 20.67 -8.27
C VAL A 304 -7.41 20.45 -9.20
N VAL A 305 -7.55 20.87 -10.46
CA VAL A 305 -6.47 20.86 -11.46
C VAL A 305 -6.45 22.24 -12.13
N HIS A 306 -5.29 22.86 -12.23
CA HIS A 306 -5.13 24.17 -12.86
C HIS A 306 -3.77 24.26 -13.57
N HIS A 307 -3.77 24.91 -14.74
CA HIS A 307 -2.58 25.06 -15.58
C HIS A 307 -1.81 23.76 -15.85
N PHE A 308 -2.51 22.63 -15.82
CA PHE A 308 -1.87 21.32 -15.97
C PHE A 308 -1.47 21.10 -17.42
N ASN A 309 -0.18 20.88 -17.61
CA ASN A 309 0.43 20.56 -18.90
C ASN A 309 1.22 19.25 -18.76
N LEU A 310 1.05 18.35 -19.72
CA LEU A 310 1.73 17.06 -19.74
C LEU A 310 1.89 16.58 -21.17
N GLN A 311 3.07 16.04 -21.51
CA GLN A 311 3.30 15.29 -22.72
C GLN A 311 3.77 13.88 -22.37
N VAL A 312 3.12 12.87 -22.95
CA VAL A 312 3.46 11.45 -22.77
C VAL A 312 3.97 10.92 -24.10
N LYS A 313 5.15 10.30 -24.07
CA LYS A 313 5.82 9.76 -25.26
C LYS A 313 5.45 8.30 -25.46
N GLU A 314 5.48 7.84 -26.70
CA GLU A 314 5.20 6.44 -27.05
C GLU A 314 6.19 5.49 -26.36
N GLY A 315 5.68 4.42 -25.76
CA GLY A 315 6.48 3.39 -25.07
C GLY A 315 7.13 3.84 -23.76
N GLU A 316 6.85 5.07 -23.26
CA GLU A 316 7.38 5.47 -21.94
C GLU A 316 6.55 4.91 -20.77
N PHE A 317 7.20 4.70 -19.64
CA PHE A 317 6.57 4.48 -18.35
C PHE A 317 6.73 5.75 -17.50
N LEU A 318 5.71 6.62 -17.57
CA LEU A 318 5.65 7.84 -16.78
C LEU A 318 4.97 7.59 -15.44
N THR A 319 5.60 8.01 -14.35
CA THR A 319 4.97 8.02 -13.02
C THR A 319 4.76 9.44 -12.52
N ILE A 320 3.53 9.76 -12.13
CA ILE A 320 3.13 11.02 -11.51
C ILE A 320 2.99 10.79 -10.01
N ILE A 321 3.83 11.48 -9.22
CA ILE A 321 3.94 11.32 -7.77
C ILE A 321 3.40 12.56 -7.07
N GLY A 322 2.85 12.39 -5.88
CA GLY A 322 2.36 13.50 -5.04
C GLY A 322 1.55 13.01 -3.85
N GLY A 323 1.25 13.88 -2.90
CA GLY A 323 0.42 13.58 -1.73
C GLY A 323 -1.04 13.25 -2.08
N ASN A 324 -1.78 12.68 -1.13
CA ASN A 324 -3.21 12.45 -1.31
C ASN A 324 -3.97 13.79 -1.39
N GLY A 325 -5.06 13.81 -2.17
CA GLY A 325 -5.90 15.00 -2.34
C GLY A 325 -5.32 16.10 -3.23
N THR A 326 -4.13 15.94 -3.81
CA THR A 326 -3.52 16.96 -4.67
C THR A 326 -4.15 17.08 -6.06
N GLY A 327 -5.02 16.14 -6.47
CA GLY A 327 -5.69 16.15 -7.78
C GLY A 327 -5.15 15.16 -8.81
N LYS A 328 -4.23 14.24 -8.45
CA LYS A 328 -3.61 13.26 -9.35
C LYS A 328 -4.63 12.36 -10.07
N SER A 329 -5.52 11.71 -9.32
CA SER A 329 -6.57 10.84 -9.87
C SER A 329 -7.54 11.61 -10.75
N THR A 330 -7.80 12.88 -10.41
CA THR A 330 -8.61 13.79 -11.22
C THR A 330 -7.91 14.09 -12.55
N ALA A 331 -6.61 14.43 -12.52
CA ALA A 331 -5.82 14.65 -13.72
C ALA A 331 -5.78 13.39 -14.61
N LEU A 332 -5.60 12.21 -14.00
CA LEU A 332 -5.63 10.94 -14.73
C LEU A 332 -7.01 10.67 -15.36
N SER A 333 -8.09 10.95 -14.65
CA SER A 333 -9.46 10.82 -15.16
C SER A 333 -9.76 11.77 -16.33
N ILE A 334 -9.14 12.98 -16.32
CA ILE A 334 -9.22 13.93 -17.44
C ILE A 334 -8.43 13.40 -18.65
N LEU A 335 -7.24 12.86 -18.45
CA LEU A 335 -6.44 12.21 -19.49
C LEU A 335 -7.17 11.01 -20.10
N ALA A 336 -7.91 10.26 -19.27
CA ALA A 336 -8.77 9.17 -19.72
C ALA A 336 -10.04 9.62 -20.46
N GLY A 337 -10.39 10.91 -20.43
CA GLY A 337 -11.62 11.43 -21.03
C GLY A 337 -12.88 11.18 -20.19
N LEU A 338 -12.75 10.69 -18.96
CA LEU A 338 -13.86 10.47 -18.03
C LEU A 338 -14.38 11.78 -17.43
N GLN A 339 -13.48 12.74 -17.21
CA GLN A 339 -13.81 14.09 -16.74
C GLN A 339 -13.54 15.11 -17.84
N LYS A 340 -14.45 16.09 -17.98
CA LYS A 340 -14.33 17.15 -18.99
C LYS A 340 -13.81 18.44 -18.35
N PRO A 341 -12.59 18.89 -18.68
CA PRO A 341 -12.09 20.15 -18.17
C PRO A 341 -12.92 21.31 -18.72
N TYR A 342 -13.10 22.37 -17.90
CA TYR A 342 -13.75 23.59 -18.34
C TYR A 342 -12.81 24.50 -19.15
N ARG A 343 -11.49 24.32 -19.00
CA ARG A 343 -10.43 25.00 -19.74
C ARG A 343 -9.38 24.01 -20.19
N GLY A 344 -8.77 24.26 -21.35
CA GLY A 344 -7.71 23.44 -21.94
C GLY A 344 -8.23 22.30 -22.79
N THR A 345 -7.31 21.52 -23.33
CA THR A 345 -7.62 20.41 -24.25
C THR A 345 -6.64 19.26 -24.08
N VAL A 346 -7.18 18.04 -24.14
CA VAL A 346 -6.38 16.79 -24.21
C VAL A 346 -6.33 16.33 -25.66
N TYR A 347 -5.14 15.98 -26.12
CA TYR A 347 -4.88 15.40 -27.43
C TYR A 347 -4.39 13.97 -27.30
N LEU A 348 -4.89 13.11 -28.17
CA LEU A 348 -4.48 11.72 -28.32
C LEU A 348 -4.01 11.53 -29.77
N TYR A 349 -2.74 11.11 -29.95
CA TYR A 349 -2.12 11.02 -31.29
C TYR A 349 -2.33 12.30 -32.15
N ASN A 350 -2.08 13.47 -31.54
CA ASN A 350 -2.27 14.81 -32.12
C ASN A 350 -3.72 15.19 -32.47
N GLU A 351 -4.71 14.35 -32.21
CA GLU A 351 -6.12 14.64 -32.39
C GLU A 351 -6.79 14.97 -31.05
N ASN A 352 -7.72 15.95 -31.08
CA ASN A 352 -8.47 16.30 -29.86
C ASN A 352 -9.26 15.10 -29.36
N LEU A 353 -9.10 14.77 -28.07
CA LEU A 353 -9.73 13.61 -27.42
C LEU A 353 -11.26 13.58 -27.60
N LYS A 354 -11.90 14.76 -27.70
CA LYS A 354 -13.35 14.90 -27.92
C LYS A 354 -13.84 14.37 -29.27
N LYS A 355 -12.93 14.15 -30.25
CA LYS A 355 -13.28 13.61 -31.58
C LYS A 355 -13.45 12.09 -31.54
N TYR A 356 -12.89 11.41 -30.55
CA TYR A 356 -13.02 9.97 -30.40
C TYR A 356 -14.36 9.61 -29.77
N SER A 357 -15.05 8.62 -30.30
CA SER A 357 -16.16 8.00 -29.61
C SER A 357 -15.63 7.17 -28.42
N ASN A 358 -16.42 7.01 -27.35
CA ASN A 358 -16.03 6.18 -26.21
C ASN A 358 -15.61 4.76 -26.64
N LYS A 359 -16.32 4.21 -27.64
CA LYS A 359 -16.00 2.90 -28.21
C LYS A 359 -14.61 2.86 -28.83
N GLN A 360 -14.27 3.82 -29.68
CA GLN A 360 -12.94 3.89 -30.27
C GLN A 360 -11.87 4.12 -29.22
N LEU A 361 -12.10 5.05 -28.29
CA LEU A 361 -11.16 5.43 -27.25
C LEU A 361 -10.75 4.22 -26.40
N TYR A 362 -11.73 3.54 -25.79
CA TYR A 362 -11.46 2.47 -24.82
C TYR A 362 -11.26 1.07 -25.44
N GLN A 363 -11.63 0.87 -26.70
CA GLN A 363 -11.38 -0.40 -27.40
C GLN A 363 -10.05 -0.46 -28.16
N GLN A 364 -9.47 0.71 -28.51
CA GLN A 364 -8.31 0.72 -29.40
C GLN A 364 -7.10 1.48 -28.86
N TYR A 365 -7.32 2.48 -28.01
CA TYR A 365 -6.25 3.42 -27.67
C TYR A 365 -5.86 3.38 -26.20
N LEU A 366 -6.75 3.59 -25.30
CA LEU A 366 -6.41 3.72 -23.89
C LEU A 366 -7.38 2.99 -22.97
N THR A 367 -6.87 2.60 -21.80
CA THR A 367 -7.68 2.07 -20.70
C THR A 367 -7.21 2.64 -19.39
N LEU A 368 -8.11 2.67 -18.39
CA LEU A 368 -7.83 3.14 -17.04
C LEU A 368 -8.12 2.05 -16.04
N LEU A 369 -7.11 1.70 -15.23
CA LEU A 369 -7.29 0.92 -14.03
C LEU A 369 -7.61 1.89 -12.87
N PRO A 370 -8.82 1.85 -12.30
CA PRO A 370 -9.18 2.70 -11.17
C PRO A 370 -8.49 2.26 -9.89
N GLN A 371 -8.45 3.16 -8.90
CA GLN A 371 -7.84 2.91 -7.58
C GLN A 371 -8.46 1.70 -6.85
N ASP A 372 -9.79 1.51 -6.95
CA ASP A 372 -10.48 0.32 -6.47
C ASP A 372 -10.81 -0.62 -7.64
N PRO A 373 -10.07 -1.73 -7.82
CA PRO A 373 -10.30 -2.68 -8.90
C PRO A 373 -11.67 -3.37 -8.82
N LYS A 374 -12.29 -3.43 -7.62
CA LYS A 374 -13.61 -4.05 -7.42
C LYS A 374 -14.71 -3.40 -8.24
N THR A 375 -14.56 -2.11 -8.56
CA THR A 375 -15.51 -1.38 -9.41
C THR A 375 -15.63 -1.93 -10.83
N LEU A 376 -14.67 -2.76 -11.25
CA LEU A 376 -14.66 -3.41 -12.56
C LEU A 376 -15.32 -4.80 -12.55
N PHE A 377 -15.63 -5.36 -11.38
CA PHE A 377 -16.14 -6.73 -11.25
C PHE A 377 -17.66 -6.76 -11.20
N VAL A 378 -18.25 -7.53 -12.10
CA VAL A 378 -19.70 -7.66 -12.26
C VAL A 378 -20.17 -9.12 -12.28
N GLN A 379 -19.25 -10.08 -12.42
CA GLN A 379 -19.55 -11.50 -12.54
C GLN A 379 -19.26 -12.27 -11.23
N LYS A 380 -19.77 -13.50 -11.15
CA LYS A 380 -19.65 -14.34 -9.95
C LYS A 380 -18.31 -15.09 -9.86
N THR A 381 -17.60 -15.29 -10.98
CA THR A 381 -16.30 -15.96 -10.98
C THR A 381 -15.29 -15.22 -11.84
N VAL A 382 -13.99 -15.40 -11.52
CA VAL A 382 -12.88 -14.89 -12.31
C VAL A 382 -13.00 -15.31 -13.78
N ARG A 383 -13.34 -16.56 -14.04
CA ARG A 383 -13.58 -17.10 -15.38
C ARG A 383 -14.63 -16.28 -16.12
N GLN A 384 -15.80 -16.08 -15.50
CA GLN A 384 -16.90 -15.34 -16.10
C GLN A 384 -16.56 -13.89 -16.40
N GLU A 385 -15.74 -13.23 -15.55
CA GLU A 385 -15.26 -11.86 -15.78
C GLU A 385 -14.46 -11.73 -17.08
N LEU A 386 -13.58 -12.68 -17.35
CA LEU A 386 -12.73 -12.68 -18.54
C LEU A 386 -13.51 -13.12 -19.79
N GLU A 387 -14.30 -14.18 -19.69
CA GLU A 387 -15.11 -14.70 -20.80
C GLU A 387 -16.20 -13.71 -21.27
N GLU A 388 -16.82 -12.96 -20.33
CA GLU A 388 -17.78 -11.93 -20.69
C GLU A 388 -17.15 -10.81 -21.52
N MET A 389 -15.98 -10.32 -21.10
CA MET A 389 -15.23 -9.34 -21.88
C MET A 389 -14.90 -9.86 -23.27
N ALA A 390 -14.42 -11.11 -23.35
CA ALA A 390 -14.11 -11.75 -24.62
C ALA A 390 -15.34 -11.85 -25.53
N ARG A 391 -16.48 -12.25 -24.97
CA ARG A 391 -17.77 -12.35 -25.69
C ARG A 391 -18.26 -11.00 -26.21
N LEU A 392 -18.25 -9.96 -25.34
CA LEU A 392 -18.74 -8.62 -25.68
C LEU A 392 -17.91 -7.97 -26.80
N HIS A 393 -16.63 -8.24 -26.82
CA HIS A 393 -15.68 -7.60 -27.76
C HIS A 393 -15.18 -8.54 -28.85
N LYS A 394 -15.74 -9.78 -28.93
CA LYS A 394 -15.38 -10.81 -29.94
C LYS A 394 -13.88 -11.16 -29.92
N ILE A 395 -13.31 -11.26 -28.75
CA ILE A 395 -11.91 -11.63 -28.53
C ILE A 395 -11.79 -13.16 -28.57
N ALA A 396 -10.73 -13.68 -29.19
CA ALA A 396 -10.50 -15.11 -29.28
C ALA A 396 -10.23 -15.73 -27.89
N GLU A 397 -10.74 -16.95 -27.66
CA GLU A 397 -10.54 -17.69 -26.41
C GLU A 397 -9.05 -17.89 -26.06
N MET A 398 -8.22 -18.08 -27.07
CA MET A 398 -6.77 -18.19 -26.90
C MET A 398 -6.17 -16.96 -26.21
N LYS A 399 -6.71 -15.75 -26.44
CA LYS A 399 -6.25 -14.53 -25.77
C LYS A 399 -6.65 -14.49 -24.29
N VAL A 400 -7.83 -15.02 -23.96
CA VAL A 400 -8.26 -15.18 -22.56
C VAL A 400 -7.31 -16.13 -21.83
N GLN A 401 -6.92 -17.26 -22.46
CA GLN A 401 -5.98 -18.20 -21.89
C GLN A 401 -4.59 -17.55 -21.71
N GLU A 402 -4.10 -16.79 -22.70
CA GLU A 402 -2.83 -16.06 -22.61
C GLU A 402 -2.84 -15.07 -21.43
N MET A 403 -3.91 -14.27 -21.27
CA MET A 403 -4.04 -13.36 -20.15
C MET A 403 -4.13 -14.09 -18.80
N THR A 404 -4.86 -15.20 -18.76
CA THR A 404 -4.96 -16.03 -17.55
C THR A 404 -3.58 -16.54 -17.11
N GLN A 405 -2.74 -16.97 -18.05
CA GLN A 405 -1.38 -17.42 -17.77
C GLN A 405 -0.45 -16.27 -17.37
N LEU A 406 -0.47 -15.16 -18.13
CA LEU A 406 0.37 -13.99 -17.86
C LEU A 406 0.17 -13.45 -16.44
N PHE A 407 -1.07 -13.47 -15.97
CA PHE A 407 -1.44 -12.97 -14.63
C PHE A 407 -1.52 -14.07 -13.57
N SER A 408 -1.19 -15.34 -13.92
CA SER A 408 -1.23 -16.50 -13.00
C SER A 408 -2.59 -16.67 -12.30
N LEU A 409 -3.68 -16.59 -13.07
CA LEU A 409 -5.05 -16.67 -12.57
C LEU A 409 -5.66 -18.07 -12.66
N GLU A 410 -4.94 -19.08 -13.17
CA GLU A 410 -5.48 -20.42 -13.48
C GLU A 410 -6.13 -21.09 -12.26
N ARG A 411 -5.52 -20.95 -11.08
CA ARG A 411 -6.01 -21.54 -9.84
C ARG A 411 -7.17 -20.78 -9.21
N LEU A 412 -7.46 -19.59 -9.71
CA LEU A 412 -8.43 -18.66 -9.17
C LEU A 412 -9.72 -18.59 -10.00
N LEU A 413 -9.78 -19.27 -11.15
CA LEU A 413 -10.84 -19.13 -12.15
C LEU A 413 -12.25 -19.37 -11.60
N GLU A 414 -12.40 -20.27 -10.65
CA GLU A 414 -13.71 -20.62 -10.05
C GLU A 414 -14.03 -19.81 -8.78
N ARG A 415 -13.08 -18.97 -8.32
CA ARG A 415 -13.31 -18.12 -7.15
C ARG A 415 -14.15 -16.90 -7.50
N HIS A 416 -14.85 -16.38 -6.49
CA HIS A 416 -15.54 -15.09 -6.62
C HIS A 416 -14.50 -13.95 -6.60
N PRO A 417 -14.59 -12.92 -7.46
CA PRO A 417 -13.62 -11.82 -7.51
C PRO A 417 -13.41 -11.07 -6.18
N TYR A 418 -14.46 -11.00 -5.36
CA TYR A 418 -14.39 -10.35 -4.04
C TYR A 418 -13.70 -11.20 -2.96
N ASP A 419 -13.53 -12.52 -3.20
CA ASP A 419 -12.80 -13.43 -2.30
C ASP A 419 -11.31 -13.49 -2.59
N LEU A 420 -10.86 -12.78 -3.61
CA LEU A 420 -9.45 -12.65 -3.97
C LEU A 420 -8.72 -11.68 -3.04
N SER A 421 -7.43 -11.92 -2.80
CA SER A 421 -6.54 -10.96 -2.17
C SER A 421 -6.42 -9.68 -3.01
N GLY A 422 -6.01 -8.56 -2.40
CA GLY A 422 -5.86 -7.28 -3.10
C GLY A 422 -4.96 -7.37 -4.34
N GLY A 423 -3.86 -8.12 -4.26
CA GLY A 423 -2.95 -8.35 -5.38
C GLY A 423 -3.60 -9.19 -6.51
N GLU A 424 -4.35 -10.22 -6.16
CA GLU A 424 -5.08 -11.03 -7.13
C GLU A 424 -6.21 -10.24 -7.80
N GLN A 425 -6.93 -9.39 -7.06
CA GLN A 425 -7.93 -8.47 -7.61
C GLN A 425 -7.31 -7.50 -8.62
N GLN A 426 -6.13 -6.96 -8.29
CA GLN A 426 -5.38 -6.07 -9.18
C GLN A 426 -4.98 -6.78 -10.48
N LYS A 427 -4.47 -8.02 -10.38
CA LYS A 427 -4.13 -8.85 -11.53
C LYS A 427 -5.34 -9.16 -12.40
N LEU A 428 -6.46 -9.56 -11.80
CA LEU A 428 -7.71 -9.81 -12.53
C LEU A 428 -8.20 -8.56 -13.28
N ALA A 429 -8.21 -7.40 -12.61
CA ALA A 429 -8.61 -6.15 -13.22
C ALA A 429 -7.73 -5.77 -14.41
N LEU A 430 -6.39 -5.89 -14.27
CA LEU A 430 -5.45 -5.67 -15.37
C LEU A 430 -5.66 -6.66 -16.51
N ALA A 431 -5.78 -7.95 -16.22
CA ALA A 431 -6.04 -8.98 -17.23
C ALA A 431 -7.30 -8.66 -18.05
N LYS A 432 -8.39 -8.29 -17.35
CA LYS A 432 -9.67 -7.88 -17.97
C LYS A 432 -9.50 -6.68 -18.90
N LEU A 433 -8.80 -5.64 -18.46
CA LEU A 433 -8.58 -4.43 -19.25
C LEU A 433 -7.65 -4.66 -20.44
N LEU A 434 -6.64 -5.49 -20.29
CA LEU A 434 -5.64 -5.79 -21.34
C LEU A 434 -6.16 -6.73 -22.42
N LEU A 435 -7.29 -7.43 -22.20
CA LEU A 435 -7.97 -8.17 -23.27
C LEU A 435 -8.31 -7.27 -24.49
N MET A 436 -8.48 -5.96 -24.27
CA MET A 436 -8.77 -4.99 -25.35
C MET A 436 -7.52 -4.54 -26.09
N GLU A 437 -6.32 -4.96 -25.72
CA GLU A 437 -5.04 -4.57 -26.32
C GLU A 437 -4.86 -3.04 -26.47
N PRO A 438 -5.05 -2.27 -25.39
CA PRO A 438 -4.90 -0.83 -25.45
C PRO A 438 -3.44 -0.44 -25.74
N LYS A 439 -3.22 0.71 -26.40
CA LYS A 439 -1.88 1.27 -26.63
C LYS A 439 -1.35 2.03 -25.42
N ILE A 440 -2.26 2.61 -24.65
CA ILE A 440 -1.95 3.43 -23.47
C ILE A 440 -2.68 2.84 -22.26
N LEU A 441 -1.93 2.54 -21.20
CA LEU A 441 -2.43 2.05 -19.92
C LEU A 441 -2.30 3.15 -18.86
N LEU A 442 -3.42 3.61 -18.34
CA LEU A 442 -3.49 4.57 -17.24
C LEU A 442 -3.75 3.81 -15.95
N LEU A 443 -2.98 4.07 -14.89
CA LEU A 443 -3.03 3.34 -13.63
C LEU A 443 -3.19 4.31 -12.45
N ASP A 444 -4.25 4.16 -11.69
CA ASP A 444 -4.50 4.97 -10.49
C ASP A 444 -4.16 4.18 -9.22
N GLU A 445 -3.04 4.52 -8.58
CA GLU A 445 -2.53 3.93 -7.34
C GLU A 445 -2.46 2.37 -7.36
N PRO A 446 -1.92 1.74 -8.42
CA PRO A 446 -1.99 0.28 -8.58
C PRO A 446 -1.18 -0.51 -7.54
N THR A 447 -0.27 0.14 -6.81
CA THR A 447 0.58 -0.47 -5.77
C THR A 447 -0.01 -0.39 -4.37
N LYS A 448 -1.16 0.29 -4.23
CA LYS A 448 -1.80 0.55 -2.93
C LYS A 448 -2.30 -0.74 -2.30
N GLY A 449 -1.94 -0.98 -1.03
CA GLY A 449 -2.34 -2.18 -0.29
C GLY A 449 -1.69 -3.49 -0.77
N LEU A 450 -0.67 -3.42 -1.64
CA LEU A 450 0.10 -4.58 -2.06
C LEU A 450 1.32 -4.80 -1.15
N ASP A 451 1.59 -6.06 -0.84
CA ASP A 451 2.85 -6.44 -0.20
C ASP A 451 4.04 -6.34 -1.18
N ALA A 452 5.25 -6.49 -0.69
CA ALA A 452 6.46 -6.35 -1.50
C ALA A 452 6.54 -7.37 -2.64
N HIS A 453 6.03 -8.60 -2.44
CA HIS A 453 6.02 -9.64 -3.46
C HIS A 453 5.02 -9.30 -4.57
N ALA A 454 3.78 -8.95 -4.23
CA ALA A 454 2.76 -8.54 -5.20
C ALA A 454 3.20 -7.30 -6.01
N LYS A 455 3.90 -6.34 -5.37
CA LYS A 455 4.50 -5.20 -6.07
C LYS A 455 5.56 -5.62 -7.09
N GLN A 456 6.40 -6.60 -6.77
CA GLN A 456 7.41 -7.13 -7.71
C GLN A 456 6.77 -7.85 -8.89
N GLU A 457 5.74 -8.66 -8.65
CA GLU A 457 4.99 -9.31 -9.72
C GLU A 457 4.32 -8.28 -10.64
N LEU A 458 3.63 -7.28 -10.06
CA LEU A 458 3.05 -6.18 -10.82
C LEU A 458 4.11 -5.45 -11.65
N ALA A 459 5.26 -5.14 -11.07
CA ALA A 459 6.36 -4.50 -11.77
C ALA A 459 6.86 -5.32 -12.96
N GLY A 460 7.02 -6.64 -12.79
CA GLY A 460 7.42 -7.56 -13.87
C GLY A 460 6.41 -7.53 -15.03
N ILE A 461 5.12 -7.52 -14.72
CA ILE A 461 4.04 -7.41 -15.72
C ILE A 461 4.12 -6.05 -16.45
N LEU A 462 4.21 -4.93 -15.72
CA LEU A 462 4.28 -3.59 -16.32
C LEU A 462 5.54 -3.41 -17.19
N GLN A 463 6.69 -3.93 -16.75
CA GLN A 463 7.91 -3.90 -17.55
C GLN A 463 7.80 -4.74 -18.82
N HIS A 464 7.17 -5.92 -18.74
CA HIS A 464 6.88 -6.74 -19.93
C HIS A 464 5.98 -6.00 -20.93
N LEU A 465 4.90 -5.38 -20.45
CA LEU A 465 3.99 -4.59 -21.27
C LEU A 465 4.70 -3.38 -21.92
N GLN A 466 5.54 -2.67 -21.16
CA GLN A 466 6.35 -1.57 -21.70
C GLN A 466 7.33 -2.07 -22.79
N ALA A 467 7.99 -3.20 -22.55
CA ALA A 467 8.94 -3.80 -23.51
C ALA A 467 8.25 -4.21 -24.83
N THR A 468 6.96 -4.51 -24.81
CA THR A 468 6.14 -4.78 -26.00
C THR A 468 5.61 -3.51 -26.68
N GLY A 469 6.00 -2.32 -26.20
CA GLY A 469 5.67 -1.02 -26.80
C GLY A 469 4.47 -0.31 -26.16
N MET A 470 3.90 -0.83 -25.08
CA MET A 470 2.80 -0.17 -24.37
C MET A 470 3.28 1.09 -23.67
N THR A 471 2.52 2.17 -23.80
CA THR A 471 2.74 3.42 -23.05
C THR A 471 2.01 3.33 -21.72
N ILE A 472 2.70 3.62 -20.60
CA ILE A 472 2.14 3.52 -19.26
C ILE A 472 2.20 4.87 -18.57
N VAL A 473 1.07 5.32 -18.02
CA VAL A 473 1.01 6.48 -17.12
C VAL A 473 0.45 6.02 -15.78
N MET A 474 1.25 6.10 -14.76
CA MET A 474 0.88 5.67 -13.41
C MET A 474 0.84 6.86 -12.45
N VAL A 475 -0.22 6.98 -11.70
CA VAL A 475 -0.30 7.87 -10.53
C VAL A 475 -0.05 7.04 -9.29
N THR A 476 0.87 7.46 -8.42
CA THR A 476 1.16 6.77 -7.15
C THR A 476 1.84 7.69 -6.15
N HIS A 477 1.83 7.26 -4.90
CA HIS A 477 2.66 7.80 -3.83
C HIS A 477 3.85 6.86 -3.48
N ASP A 478 4.00 5.73 -4.19
CA ASP A 478 5.06 4.74 -3.96
C ASP A 478 6.37 5.18 -4.64
N ILE A 479 7.20 5.89 -3.86
CA ILE A 479 8.49 6.44 -4.28
C ILE A 479 9.47 5.33 -4.69
N GLU A 480 9.54 4.25 -3.91
CA GLU A 480 10.48 3.14 -4.15
C GLU A 480 10.15 2.41 -5.46
N PHE A 481 8.85 2.16 -5.69
CA PHE A 481 8.39 1.53 -6.93
C PHE A 481 8.71 2.40 -8.15
N SER A 482 8.38 3.68 -8.10
CA SER A 482 8.59 4.60 -9.21
C SER A 482 10.08 4.84 -9.50
N ALA A 483 10.92 4.95 -8.46
CA ALA A 483 12.37 5.10 -8.64
C ALA A 483 13.00 3.92 -9.37
N LYS A 484 12.47 2.72 -9.16
CA LYS A 484 13.03 1.48 -9.70
C LYS A 484 12.53 1.13 -11.09
N TYR A 485 11.25 1.44 -11.41
CA TYR A 485 10.59 0.86 -12.58
C TYR A 485 10.14 1.89 -13.62
N SER A 486 10.10 3.19 -13.30
CA SER A 486 9.66 4.22 -14.25
C SER A 486 10.77 4.66 -15.21
N SER A 487 10.38 5.11 -16.38
CA SER A 487 11.30 5.78 -17.34
C SER A 487 11.43 7.27 -17.03
N ARG A 488 10.34 7.90 -16.58
CA ARG A 488 10.26 9.31 -16.20
C ARG A 488 9.34 9.47 -14.98
N CYS A 489 9.70 10.38 -14.09
CA CYS A 489 8.92 10.74 -12.91
C CYS A 489 8.53 12.21 -12.98
N ALA A 490 7.35 12.55 -12.49
CA ALA A 490 6.87 13.92 -12.38
C ALA A 490 6.23 14.14 -11.01
N LEU A 491 6.47 15.31 -10.39
CA LEU A 491 5.88 15.70 -9.12
C LEU A 491 4.62 16.52 -9.36
N PHE A 492 3.51 16.03 -8.83
CA PHE A 492 2.22 16.72 -8.85
C PHE A 492 1.98 17.40 -7.49
N PHE A 493 1.79 18.69 -7.52
CA PHE A 493 1.56 19.50 -6.33
C PHE A 493 0.57 20.61 -6.65
N ASP A 494 -0.39 20.85 -5.77
CA ASP A 494 -1.39 21.91 -5.90
C ASP A 494 -2.01 22.00 -7.31
N GLY A 495 -2.55 20.89 -7.79
CA GLY A 495 -3.26 20.82 -9.08
C GLY A 495 -2.42 20.89 -10.35
N ASN A 496 -1.08 20.88 -10.27
CA ASN A 496 -0.18 21.02 -11.40
C ASN A 496 1.08 20.15 -11.27
N LEU A 497 1.82 19.97 -12.39
CA LEU A 497 3.17 19.40 -12.37
C LEU A 497 4.21 20.49 -12.07
N VAL A 498 5.04 20.25 -11.06
CA VAL A 498 6.06 21.22 -10.61
C VAL A 498 7.49 20.84 -11.00
N SER A 499 7.74 19.56 -11.23
CA SER A 499 9.04 19.08 -11.73
C SER A 499 8.90 17.73 -12.43
N GLU A 500 9.79 17.45 -13.38
CA GLU A 500 9.86 16.15 -14.06
C GLU A 500 11.31 15.82 -14.43
N GLY A 501 11.60 14.54 -14.62
CA GLY A 501 12.92 14.07 -15.02
C GLY A 501 13.04 12.54 -15.04
N THR A 502 14.21 12.05 -15.41
CA THR A 502 14.49 10.62 -15.23
C THR A 502 14.48 10.29 -13.74
N PRO A 503 14.14 9.06 -13.33
CA PRO A 503 14.11 8.71 -11.91
C PRO A 503 15.38 9.14 -11.17
N ARG A 504 16.54 8.95 -11.79
CA ARG A 504 17.82 9.33 -11.18
C ARG A 504 17.94 10.82 -10.94
N THR A 505 17.71 11.66 -11.95
CA THR A 505 17.78 13.12 -11.81
C THR A 505 16.68 13.65 -10.88
N PHE A 506 15.51 13.05 -10.94
CA PHE A 506 14.37 13.43 -10.13
C PHE A 506 14.63 13.16 -8.64
N TYR A 507 14.98 11.92 -8.27
CA TYR A 507 15.15 11.54 -6.86
C TYR A 507 16.45 12.02 -6.23
N SER A 508 17.54 12.13 -6.99
CA SER A 508 18.81 12.67 -6.46
C SER A 508 18.75 14.19 -6.25
N GLY A 509 17.88 14.89 -6.99
CA GLY A 509 17.66 16.33 -6.83
C GLY A 509 16.72 16.70 -5.67
N ASN A 510 15.99 15.76 -5.07
CA ASN A 510 15.04 16.00 -4.02
C ASN A 510 15.55 15.57 -2.64
N ASN A 511 15.31 16.40 -1.61
CA ASN A 511 15.73 16.08 -0.24
C ASN A 511 14.71 15.23 0.53
N PHE A 512 13.43 15.43 0.32
CA PHE A 512 12.34 14.80 1.05
C PHE A 512 11.58 13.79 0.19
N TYR A 513 11.22 14.16 -1.03
CA TYR A 513 10.61 13.25 -2.01
C TYR A 513 11.68 12.43 -2.71
N THR A 514 12.32 11.53 -1.94
CA THR A 514 13.38 10.65 -2.45
C THR A 514 13.35 9.32 -1.70
N THR A 515 14.01 8.30 -2.26
CA THR A 515 14.04 6.94 -1.72
C THR A 515 14.79 6.84 -0.39
N ALA A 516 14.49 5.82 0.40
CA ALA A 516 15.22 5.51 1.62
C ALA A 516 16.69 5.17 1.33
N ALA A 517 16.95 4.44 0.23
CA ALA A 517 18.30 4.11 -0.23
C ALA A 517 19.12 5.38 -0.54
N HIS A 518 18.53 6.36 -1.23
CA HIS A 518 19.19 7.64 -1.50
C HIS A 518 19.45 8.42 -0.22
N ARG A 519 18.46 8.55 0.67
CA ARG A 519 18.62 9.23 1.97
C ARG A 519 19.76 8.61 2.80
N MET A 520 19.91 7.28 2.72
CA MET A 520 20.99 6.56 3.42
C MET A 520 22.37 6.80 2.81
N SER A 521 22.47 6.88 1.48
CA SER A 521 23.77 6.84 0.76
C SER A 521 24.24 8.16 0.17
N ARG A 522 23.40 9.21 0.11
CA ARG A 522 23.69 10.49 -0.59
C ARG A 522 24.98 11.20 -0.15
N GLY A 523 25.45 10.96 1.08
CA GLY A 523 26.72 11.50 1.58
C GLY A 523 27.96 10.84 0.96
N ILE A 524 27.79 9.66 0.33
CA ILE A 524 28.85 8.87 -0.29
C ILE A 524 28.58 8.73 -1.80
N PHE A 525 27.37 8.34 -2.17
CA PHE A 525 26.94 8.05 -3.54
C PHE A 525 25.73 8.92 -3.92
N ARG A 526 25.98 10.06 -4.57
CA ARG A 526 24.93 11.05 -4.87
C ARG A 526 23.85 10.57 -5.84
N ASP A 527 24.23 9.69 -6.78
CA ASP A 527 23.33 9.23 -7.85
C ASP A 527 22.66 7.88 -7.57
N ALA A 528 22.91 7.28 -6.41
CA ALA A 528 22.28 6.04 -6.01
C ALA A 528 20.87 6.32 -5.50
N ILE A 529 19.84 5.76 -6.17
CA ILE A 529 18.45 5.96 -5.82
C ILE A 529 17.74 4.66 -5.41
N THR A 530 18.34 3.50 -5.70
CA THR A 530 17.80 2.19 -5.32
C THR A 530 18.77 1.44 -4.40
N CYS A 531 18.27 0.44 -3.67
CA CYS A 531 19.13 -0.43 -2.87
C CYS A 531 20.15 -1.13 -3.75
N GLU A 532 19.76 -1.55 -4.95
CA GLU A 532 20.62 -2.19 -5.93
C GLU A 532 21.74 -1.26 -6.42
N ASP A 533 21.45 0.03 -6.62
CA ASP A 533 22.48 1.04 -6.97
C ASP A 533 23.53 1.14 -5.86
N VAL A 534 23.10 1.27 -4.60
CA VAL A 534 24.00 1.37 -3.44
C VAL A 534 24.88 0.13 -3.35
N VAL A 535 24.28 -1.06 -3.46
CA VAL A 535 25.02 -2.33 -3.41
C VAL A 535 26.03 -2.44 -4.56
N ALA A 536 25.63 -2.08 -5.78
CA ALA A 536 26.51 -2.12 -6.95
C ALA A 536 27.71 -1.18 -6.79
N LEU A 537 27.49 0.03 -6.27
CA LEU A 537 28.54 1.00 -6.01
C LEU A 537 29.46 0.55 -4.87
N CYS A 538 28.92 0.05 -3.78
CA CYS A 538 29.71 -0.51 -2.68
C CYS A 538 30.63 -1.65 -3.15
N LYS A 539 30.10 -2.60 -3.94
CA LYS A 539 30.90 -3.73 -4.48
C LYS A 539 32.01 -3.27 -5.42
N LYS A 540 31.81 -2.19 -6.19
CA LYS A 540 32.83 -1.63 -7.10
C LYS A 540 33.89 -0.81 -6.38
N THR A 541 33.58 -0.23 -5.22
CA THR A 541 34.42 0.71 -4.50
C THR A 541 35.02 0.12 -3.22
N SER A 542 34.64 -1.12 -2.84
CA SER A 542 35.30 -1.85 -1.74
C SER A 542 36.73 -2.19 -2.12
N VAL A 543 37.67 -1.82 -1.27
CA VAL A 543 39.12 -2.07 -1.42
C VAL A 543 39.43 -3.55 -1.12
#